data_6aa77d39600eef27c1e5694750cd6988
#
_entry.id   6aa77d39600eef27c1e5694750cd6988
#
_cell.length_a   1.000
_cell.length_b   1.000
_cell.length_c   1.000
_cell.angle_alpha   90.00
_cell.angle_beta   90.00
_cell.angle_gamma   90.00
#
_symmetry.space_group_name_H-M   'P 1'
#
loop_
_entity.id
_entity.type
_entity.pdbx_description
1 polymer ?
#
loop_
_entity_poly.entity_id
_entity_poly.type
_entity_poly.pdbx_seq_one_letter_code
_entity_poly.pdbx_strand_id
1 'polypeptide(L)'
;EAGVHLLDGEPLHYSAFARDRRFGYPSSDLPHWLEHKTAGAIPAASVARLNPADSLAELETGQWAVLDASSPNDLDVIAEQVIAELAKGRKHLCQSAASLLNGLSDMPSVLLEPAELPPIPATGLVLVGSHVPLTDAQLADLLEQPGCCGVEFSLDEPQEPSALTAQLQQVLSTGMTPVLFSSRGER
;
A
#
# COMPACT_ATOMS: atom_id res chain seq x y z
N GLU A 1 15.94 -9.46 -0.30
CA GLU A 1 17.39 -9.69 -0.45
C GLU A 1 17.67 -10.16 -1.88
N ALA A 2 18.75 -9.70 -2.47
CA ALA A 2 19.17 -10.03 -3.85
C ALA A 2 18.08 -9.76 -4.91
N GLY A 3 17.29 -8.71 -4.73
CA GLY A 3 16.19 -8.34 -5.62
C GLY A 3 14.90 -9.11 -5.41
N VAL A 4 14.77 -9.89 -4.33
CA VAL A 4 13.55 -10.64 -3.98
C VAL A 4 12.73 -9.86 -2.95
N HIS A 5 11.47 -9.58 -3.27
CA HIS A 5 10.53 -8.94 -2.34
C HIS A 5 9.99 -9.97 -1.35
N LEU A 6 10.21 -9.70 -0.06
CA LEU A 6 9.76 -10.55 1.04
C LEU A 6 8.66 -9.86 1.85
N LEU A 7 7.77 -10.65 2.43
CA LEU A 7 6.79 -10.25 3.42
C LEU A 7 6.91 -11.21 4.60
N ASP A 8 7.24 -10.70 5.79
CA ASP A 8 7.46 -11.51 7.01
C ASP A 8 8.48 -12.65 6.80
N GLY A 9 9.51 -12.39 5.98
CA GLY A 9 10.58 -13.35 5.66
C GLY A 9 10.26 -14.33 4.53
N GLU A 10 9.02 -14.36 4.05
CA GLU A 10 8.59 -15.23 2.96
C GLU A 10 8.49 -14.48 1.63
N PRO A 11 8.80 -15.12 0.48
CA PRO A 11 8.61 -14.51 -0.83
C PRO A 11 7.16 -14.05 -1.05
N LEU A 12 6.99 -12.78 -1.44
CA LEU A 12 5.68 -12.13 -1.55
C LEU A 12 4.70 -12.85 -2.50
N HIS A 13 5.22 -13.61 -3.50
CA HIS A 13 4.35 -14.35 -4.42
C HIS A 13 3.59 -15.52 -3.76
N TYR A 14 3.91 -15.88 -2.52
CA TYR A 14 3.12 -16.82 -1.72
C TYR A 14 1.98 -16.15 -0.95
N SER A 15 1.97 -14.83 -0.90
CA SER A 15 0.96 -14.06 -0.18
C SER A 15 -0.38 -13.95 -0.92
N ALA A 16 -1.41 -13.47 -0.21
CA ALA A 16 -2.70 -13.16 -0.79
C ALA A 16 -2.62 -12.08 -1.89
N PHE A 17 -1.65 -11.16 -1.81
CA PHE A 17 -1.45 -10.11 -2.82
C PHE A 17 -1.11 -10.66 -4.20
N ALA A 18 -0.30 -11.72 -4.26
CA ALA A 18 0.08 -12.34 -5.53
C ALA A 18 -1.05 -13.11 -6.20
N ARG A 19 -2.06 -13.51 -5.42
CA ARG A 19 -3.25 -14.24 -5.89
C ARG A 19 -4.37 -13.33 -6.39
N ASP A 20 -4.18 -12.01 -6.35
CA ASP A 20 -5.15 -11.07 -6.87
C ASP A 20 -5.42 -11.34 -8.37
N ARG A 21 -6.70 -11.38 -8.76
CA ARG A 21 -7.11 -11.73 -10.14
C ARG A 21 -6.64 -10.71 -11.18
N ARG A 22 -6.49 -9.46 -10.80
CA ARG A 22 -6.15 -8.36 -11.72
C ARG A 22 -4.67 -7.97 -11.63
N PHE A 23 -4.14 -7.95 -10.42
CA PHE A 23 -2.79 -7.44 -10.14
C PHE A 23 -1.82 -8.53 -9.68
N GLY A 24 -2.26 -9.78 -9.63
CA GLY A 24 -1.45 -10.91 -9.24
C GLY A 24 -0.18 -11.09 -10.07
N TYR A 25 0.76 -11.85 -9.55
CA TYR A 25 2.08 -12.07 -10.14
C TYR A 25 2.69 -13.41 -9.68
N PRO A 26 3.47 -14.07 -10.56
CA PRO A 26 4.01 -15.39 -10.27
C PRO A 26 5.37 -15.37 -9.57
N SER A 27 6.04 -14.22 -9.45
CA SER A 27 7.42 -14.13 -8.96
C SER A 27 7.62 -12.95 -8.01
N SER A 28 8.39 -13.17 -6.96
CA SER A 28 8.89 -12.12 -6.05
C SER A 28 10.28 -11.61 -6.40
N ASP A 29 10.96 -12.24 -7.37
CA ASP A 29 12.18 -11.69 -7.96
C ASP A 29 11.79 -10.49 -8.81
N LEU A 30 12.17 -9.29 -8.37
CA LEU A 30 11.69 -8.04 -8.97
C LEU A 30 12.13 -7.83 -10.41
N PRO A 31 13.36 -8.18 -10.86
CA PRO A 31 13.71 -8.17 -12.27
C PRO A 31 12.80 -9.05 -13.12
N HIS A 32 12.51 -10.28 -12.71
CA HIS A 32 11.59 -11.17 -13.43
C HIS A 32 10.13 -10.68 -13.35
N TRP A 33 9.74 -10.10 -12.23
CA TRP A 33 8.44 -9.46 -12.09
C TRP A 33 8.28 -8.31 -13.11
N LEU A 34 9.31 -7.47 -13.25
CA LEU A 34 9.32 -6.33 -14.17
C LEU A 34 9.25 -6.81 -15.63
N GLU A 35 10.05 -7.82 -16.01
CA GLU A 35 9.98 -8.45 -17.32
C GLU A 35 8.57 -8.97 -17.63
N HIS A 36 7.96 -9.69 -16.69
CA HIS A 36 6.60 -10.21 -16.83
C HIS A 36 5.58 -9.07 -17.00
N LYS A 37 5.63 -8.03 -16.14
CA LYS A 37 4.68 -6.89 -16.17
C LYS A 37 4.83 -6.02 -17.43
N THR A 38 5.99 -6.00 -18.03
CA THR A 38 6.26 -5.24 -19.25
C THR A 38 6.17 -6.10 -20.52
N ALA A 39 5.68 -7.35 -20.41
CA ALA A 39 5.62 -8.32 -21.51
C ALA A 39 6.98 -8.47 -22.23
N GLY A 40 8.08 -8.48 -21.48
CA GLY A 40 9.43 -8.62 -22.00
C GLY A 40 10.07 -7.34 -22.51
N ALA A 41 9.39 -6.20 -22.45
CA ALA A 41 9.99 -4.92 -22.89
C ALA A 41 11.19 -4.50 -22.05
N ILE A 42 11.25 -4.95 -20.79
CA ILE A 42 12.39 -4.77 -19.89
C ILE A 42 12.87 -6.17 -19.49
N PRO A 43 13.90 -6.73 -20.17
CA PRO A 43 14.42 -8.05 -19.82
C PRO A 43 15.02 -8.06 -18.41
N ALA A 44 14.75 -9.12 -17.64
CA ALA A 44 15.27 -9.26 -16.27
C ALA A 44 16.81 -9.14 -16.21
N ALA A 45 17.50 -9.63 -17.22
CA ALA A 45 18.95 -9.54 -17.31
C ALA A 45 19.50 -8.12 -17.50
N SER A 46 18.65 -7.16 -17.91
CA SER A 46 19.02 -5.74 -18.07
C SER A 46 18.81 -4.91 -16.83
N VAL A 47 18.20 -5.47 -15.77
CA VAL A 47 17.88 -4.79 -14.52
C VAL A 47 19.04 -4.94 -13.56
N ALA A 48 19.65 -3.83 -13.16
CA ALA A 48 20.70 -3.84 -12.14
C ALA A 48 20.15 -4.25 -10.77
N ARG A 49 20.93 -4.98 -9.99
CA ARG A 49 20.62 -5.31 -8.59
C ARG A 49 21.60 -4.56 -7.71
N LEU A 50 21.10 -3.69 -6.87
CA LEU A 50 21.89 -2.80 -6.03
C LEU A 50 21.56 -3.03 -4.56
N ASN A 51 22.58 -2.98 -3.73
CA ASN A 51 22.44 -2.86 -2.29
C ASN A 51 22.36 -1.38 -1.89
N PRO A 52 21.92 -1.04 -0.68
CA PRO A 52 21.81 0.36 -0.24
C PRO A 52 23.11 1.15 -0.35
N ALA A 53 24.26 0.47 -0.20
CA ALA A 53 25.59 1.10 -0.28
C ALA A 53 26.10 1.29 -1.71
N ASP A 54 25.48 0.67 -2.71
CA ASP A 54 25.88 0.82 -4.11
C ASP A 54 25.45 2.19 -4.62
N SER A 55 26.25 2.78 -5.51
CA SER A 55 26.05 4.16 -5.96
C SER A 55 25.00 4.28 -7.06
N LEU A 56 23.94 5.05 -6.82
CA LEU A 56 22.98 5.41 -7.86
C LEU A 56 23.59 6.27 -8.97
N ALA A 57 24.72 6.91 -8.72
CA ALA A 57 25.42 7.74 -9.71
C ALA A 57 25.99 6.89 -10.87
N GLU A 58 26.18 5.59 -10.67
CA GLU A 58 26.68 4.67 -11.68
C GLU A 58 25.62 4.20 -12.68
N LEU A 59 24.34 4.43 -12.36
CA LEU A 59 23.25 4.09 -13.26
C LEU A 59 23.25 4.99 -14.51
N GLU A 60 23.09 4.38 -15.66
CA GLU A 60 22.94 5.12 -16.92
C GLU A 60 21.53 5.66 -17.11
N THR A 61 21.38 6.67 -17.97
CA THR A 61 20.06 7.22 -18.30
C THR A 61 19.18 6.15 -18.95
N GLY A 62 18.00 5.91 -18.39
CA GLY A 62 17.06 4.88 -18.85
C GLY A 62 17.36 3.48 -18.35
N GLN A 63 18.37 3.31 -17.53
CA GLN A 63 18.65 2.03 -16.87
C GLN A 63 17.65 1.77 -15.74
N TRP A 64 17.28 0.51 -15.60
CA TRP A 64 16.42 -0.02 -14.53
C TRP A 64 17.27 -0.66 -13.44
N ALA A 65 16.90 -0.42 -12.21
CA ALA A 65 17.54 -1.04 -11.07
C ALA A 65 16.53 -1.45 -10.01
N VAL A 66 16.84 -2.53 -9.30
CA VAL A 66 16.18 -2.95 -8.08
C VAL A 66 17.14 -2.69 -6.93
N LEU A 67 16.67 -1.98 -5.91
CA LEU A 67 17.42 -1.68 -4.71
C LEU A 67 16.90 -2.52 -3.54
N ASP A 68 17.77 -3.25 -2.90
CA ASP A 68 17.45 -3.98 -1.68
C ASP A 68 17.35 -3.01 -0.50
N ALA A 69 16.36 -3.21 0.36
CA ALA A 69 16.26 -2.54 1.65
C ALA A 69 15.63 -3.52 2.64
N SER A 70 16.25 -3.71 3.77
CA SER A 70 15.79 -4.61 4.85
C SER A 70 15.53 -3.87 6.16
N SER A 71 15.89 -2.61 6.22
CA SER A 71 15.73 -1.75 7.40
C SER A 71 15.34 -0.33 7.03
N PRO A 72 14.78 0.46 7.97
CA PRO A 72 14.57 1.89 7.75
C PRO A 72 15.85 2.63 7.38
N ASN A 73 16.98 2.29 7.99
CA ASN A 73 18.27 2.90 7.68
C ASN A 73 18.72 2.66 6.22
N ASP A 74 18.40 1.52 5.63
CA ASP A 74 18.68 1.27 4.21
C ASP A 74 17.88 2.22 3.32
N LEU A 75 16.62 2.49 3.70
CA LEU A 75 15.76 3.45 2.98
C LEU A 75 16.25 4.88 3.11
N ASP A 76 16.79 5.25 4.27
CA ASP A 76 17.38 6.57 4.47
C ASP A 76 18.61 6.76 3.59
N VAL A 77 19.52 5.77 3.53
CA VAL A 77 20.70 5.78 2.65
C VAL A 77 20.29 5.91 1.17
N ILE A 78 19.26 5.16 0.73
CA ILE A 78 18.75 5.25 -0.64
C ILE A 78 18.14 6.64 -0.89
N ALA A 79 17.37 7.17 0.05
CA ALA A 79 16.75 8.48 -0.08
C ALA A 79 17.79 9.61 -0.18
N GLU A 80 18.84 9.58 0.64
CA GLU A 80 19.97 10.53 0.58
C GLU A 80 20.64 10.52 -0.80
N GLN A 81 20.86 9.33 -1.38
CA GLN A 81 21.43 9.20 -2.72
C GLN A 81 20.50 9.80 -3.79
N VAL A 82 19.19 9.51 -3.73
CA VAL A 82 18.19 10.06 -4.68
C VAL A 82 18.18 11.58 -4.59
N ILE A 83 18.19 12.16 -3.39
CA ILE A 83 18.21 13.61 -3.17
C ILE A 83 19.52 14.21 -3.72
N ALA A 84 20.66 13.56 -3.47
CA ALA A 84 21.96 14.03 -3.94
C ALA A 84 22.04 14.02 -5.49
N GLU A 85 21.49 13.00 -6.14
CA GLU A 85 21.45 12.93 -7.60
C GLU A 85 20.48 13.98 -8.18
N LEU A 86 19.33 14.19 -7.54
CA LEU A 86 18.38 15.23 -7.91
C LEU A 86 19.01 16.63 -7.85
N ALA A 87 19.81 16.91 -6.82
CA ALA A 87 20.56 18.17 -6.69
C ALA A 87 21.57 18.38 -7.82
N LYS A 88 22.07 17.30 -8.45
CA LYS A 88 22.93 17.33 -9.65
C LYS A 88 22.14 17.40 -10.95
N GLY A 89 20.80 17.49 -10.88
CA GLY A 89 19.92 17.51 -12.06
C GLY A 89 19.58 16.15 -12.64
N ARG A 90 19.98 15.04 -12.01
CA ARG A 90 19.60 13.69 -12.40
C ARG A 90 18.27 13.31 -11.76
N LYS A 91 17.34 12.77 -12.56
CA LYS A 91 16.00 12.41 -12.08
C LYS A 91 15.87 10.89 -12.01
N HIS A 92 15.33 10.41 -10.90
CA HIS A 92 14.99 9.01 -10.68
C HIS A 92 13.46 8.87 -10.54
N LEU A 93 12.89 7.89 -11.23
CA LEU A 93 11.51 7.47 -11.01
C LEU A 93 11.54 6.25 -10.09
N CYS A 94 11.06 6.42 -8.86
CA CYS A 94 11.05 5.37 -7.86
C CYS A 94 9.66 4.73 -7.76
N GLN A 95 9.61 3.40 -7.88
CA GLN A 95 8.44 2.60 -7.49
C GLN A 95 8.78 1.90 -6.18
N SER A 96 8.11 2.27 -5.10
CA SER A 96 8.42 1.77 -3.76
C SER A 96 7.17 1.62 -2.90
N ALA A 97 7.31 0.97 -1.74
CA ALA A 97 6.35 1.10 -0.65
C ALA A 97 6.43 2.53 -0.04
N ALA A 98 5.41 2.89 0.74
CA ALA A 98 5.29 4.23 1.34
C ALA A 98 6.47 4.60 2.26
N SER A 99 7.16 3.61 2.83
CA SER A 99 8.27 3.81 3.76
C SER A 99 9.46 4.59 3.17
N LEU A 100 9.70 4.53 1.85
CA LEU A 100 10.74 5.34 1.22
C LEU A 100 10.43 6.84 1.30
N LEU A 101 9.15 7.23 1.35
CA LEU A 101 8.74 8.63 1.45
C LEU A 101 9.19 9.28 2.77
N ASN A 102 9.36 8.49 3.84
CA ASN A 102 9.87 9.03 5.11
C ASN A 102 11.29 9.55 4.94
N GLY A 103 12.19 8.76 4.35
CA GLY A 103 13.56 9.19 4.07
C GLY A 103 13.63 10.36 3.08
N LEU A 104 12.77 10.38 2.05
CA LEU A 104 12.74 11.47 1.06
C LEU A 104 12.16 12.78 1.62
N SER A 105 11.33 12.74 2.66
CA SER A 105 10.65 13.91 3.24
C SER A 105 11.33 14.47 4.47
N ASP A 106 12.40 13.86 4.96
CA ASP A 106 13.08 14.19 6.23
C ASP A 106 12.09 14.24 7.41
N MET A 107 11.03 13.45 7.34
CA MET A 107 10.04 13.37 8.41
C MET A 107 10.36 12.22 9.35
N PRO A 108 10.48 12.49 10.65
CA PRO A 108 10.70 11.43 11.61
C PRO A 108 9.50 10.46 11.62
N SER A 109 9.77 9.16 11.74
CA SER A 109 8.75 8.12 11.95
C SER A 109 8.21 8.23 13.39
N VAL A 110 7.39 9.24 13.66
CA VAL A 110 6.74 9.42 14.96
C VAL A 110 5.31 8.90 14.87
N LEU A 111 5.01 7.90 15.68
CA LEU A 111 3.63 7.47 15.90
C LEU A 111 2.98 8.45 16.89
N LEU A 112 1.77 8.90 16.55
CA LEU A 112 0.98 9.70 17.48
C LEU A 112 0.52 8.81 18.65
N GLU A 113 0.72 9.28 19.87
CA GLU A 113 0.14 8.66 21.04
C GLU A 113 -1.37 8.94 21.10
N PRO A 114 -2.19 8.04 21.64
CA PRO A 114 -3.65 8.24 21.74
C PRO A 114 -4.04 9.57 22.39
N ALA A 115 -3.23 10.07 23.33
CA ALA A 115 -3.47 11.35 24.02
C ALA A 115 -3.21 12.58 23.13
N GLU A 116 -2.50 12.43 22.02
CA GLU A 116 -2.21 13.51 21.06
C GLU A 116 -3.28 13.62 19.98
N LEU A 117 -4.17 12.63 19.91
CA LEU A 117 -5.29 12.67 18.97
C LEU A 117 -6.32 13.70 19.42
N PRO A 118 -6.91 14.48 18.49
CA PRO A 118 -7.99 15.39 18.84
C PRO A 118 -9.19 14.60 19.41
N PRO A 119 -10.02 15.22 20.26
CA PRO A 119 -11.25 14.58 20.73
C PRO A 119 -12.06 14.05 19.55
N ILE A 120 -12.35 12.76 19.54
CA ILE A 120 -13.14 12.12 18.49
C ILE A 120 -14.62 12.44 18.77
N PRO A 121 -15.40 12.90 17.77
CA PRO A 121 -16.85 13.04 17.91
C PRO A 121 -17.49 11.72 18.35
N ALA A 122 -18.59 11.79 19.06
CA ALA A 122 -19.31 10.60 19.53
C ALA A 122 -19.76 9.66 18.40
N THR A 123 -19.91 10.20 17.19
CA THR A 123 -20.27 9.44 15.99
C THR A 123 -19.38 9.85 14.81
N GLY A 124 -19.12 8.91 13.92
CA GLY A 124 -18.30 9.11 12.71
C GLY A 124 -18.87 8.33 11.53
N LEU A 125 -18.12 8.27 10.44
CA LEU A 125 -18.38 7.40 9.29
C LEU A 125 -17.12 6.59 9.00
N VAL A 126 -17.25 5.27 8.95
CA VAL A 126 -16.18 4.37 8.54
C VAL A 126 -16.43 3.89 7.13
N LEU A 127 -15.41 3.97 6.26
CA LEU A 127 -15.47 3.50 4.87
C LEU A 127 -14.50 2.34 4.68
N VAL A 128 -15.00 1.19 4.19
CA VAL A 128 -14.21 -0.01 3.97
C VAL A 128 -14.36 -0.50 2.54
N GLY A 129 -13.37 -0.21 1.70
CA GLY A 129 -13.34 -0.61 0.30
C GLY A 129 -12.34 -1.74 -0.01
N SER A 130 -11.38 -2.00 0.87
CA SER A 130 -10.38 -3.06 0.69
C SER A 130 -10.98 -4.44 0.95
N HIS A 131 -10.51 -5.42 0.18
CA HIS A 131 -10.92 -6.83 0.26
C HIS A 131 -9.74 -7.75 0.61
N VAL A 132 -8.65 -7.24 1.16
CA VAL A 132 -7.56 -8.10 1.64
C VAL A 132 -7.99 -8.81 2.93
N PRO A 133 -7.50 -10.03 3.21
CA PRO A 133 -7.95 -10.82 4.36
C PRO A 133 -7.87 -10.10 5.70
N LEU A 134 -6.85 -9.27 5.90
CA LEU A 134 -6.72 -8.46 7.11
C LEU A 134 -7.87 -7.45 7.26
N THR A 135 -8.26 -6.79 6.17
CA THR A 135 -9.38 -5.84 6.19
C THR A 135 -10.72 -6.55 6.43
N ASP A 136 -10.90 -7.76 5.88
CA ASP A 136 -12.10 -8.56 6.14
C ASP A 136 -12.20 -8.94 7.62
N ALA A 137 -11.09 -9.34 8.25
CA ALA A 137 -11.06 -9.61 9.69
C ALA A 137 -11.34 -8.34 10.52
N GLN A 138 -10.70 -7.21 10.17
CA GLN A 138 -10.93 -5.93 10.84
C GLN A 138 -12.39 -5.46 10.71
N LEU A 139 -13.00 -5.65 9.54
CA LEU A 139 -14.42 -5.31 9.33
C LEU A 139 -15.33 -6.18 10.18
N ALA A 140 -15.08 -7.49 10.24
CA ALA A 140 -15.84 -8.40 11.08
C ALA A 140 -15.80 -7.97 12.55
N ASP A 141 -14.60 -7.74 13.09
CA ASP A 141 -14.41 -7.26 14.45
C ASP A 141 -15.10 -5.90 14.71
N LEU A 142 -15.05 -4.99 13.73
CA LEU A 142 -15.67 -3.67 13.85
C LEU A 142 -17.20 -3.76 13.89
N LEU A 143 -17.80 -4.65 13.10
CA LEU A 143 -19.26 -4.83 13.06
C LEU A 143 -19.82 -5.46 14.35
N GLU A 144 -18.97 -6.11 15.14
CA GLU A 144 -19.34 -6.61 16.47
C GLU A 144 -19.27 -5.52 17.55
N GLN A 145 -18.68 -4.35 17.27
CA GLN A 145 -18.53 -3.30 18.28
C GLN A 145 -19.87 -2.61 18.58
N PRO A 146 -20.21 -2.40 19.87
CA PRO A 146 -21.35 -1.60 20.24
C PRO A 146 -21.25 -0.18 19.67
N GLY A 147 -22.32 0.30 19.06
CA GLY A 147 -22.36 1.64 18.45
C GLY A 147 -21.91 1.70 17.01
N CYS A 148 -21.52 0.59 16.40
CA CYS A 148 -21.31 0.46 14.97
C CYS A 148 -22.51 -0.18 14.27
N CYS A 149 -22.83 0.27 13.05
CA CYS A 149 -23.90 -0.27 12.23
C CYS A 149 -23.44 -0.45 10.80
N GLY A 150 -23.43 -1.70 10.31
CA GLY A 150 -23.03 -2.02 8.93
C GLY A 150 -24.02 -1.50 7.92
N VAL A 151 -23.50 -0.88 6.86
CA VAL A 151 -24.24 -0.49 5.66
C VAL A 151 -23.47 -1.06 4.46
N GLU A 152 -23.99 -2.16 3.92
CA GLU A 152 -23.43 -2.80 2.75
C GLU A 152 -23.95 -2.17 1.47
N PHE A 153 -23.09 -1.99 0.47
CA PHE A 153 -23.50 -1.63 -0.88
C PHE A 153 -22.91 -2.57 -1.91
N SER A 154 -23.71 -2.89 -2.92
CA SER A 154 -23.29 -3.73 -4.04
C SER A 154 -22.65 -2.87 -5.13
N LEU A 155 -21.53 -3.35 -5.68
CA LEU A 155 -20.90 -2.77 -6.87
C LEU A 155 -21.58 -3.27 -8.16
N ASP A 156 -22.18 -4.46 -8.10
CA ASP A 156 -22.88 -5.06 -9.26
C ASP A 156 -24.30 -4.50 -9.41
N GLU A 157 -24.95 -4.16 -8.29
CA GLU A 157 -26.27 -3.54 -8.24
C GLU A 157 -26.18 -2.23 -7.42
N PRO A 158 -25.60 -1.17 -7.98
CA PRO A 158 -25.39 0.06 -7.23
C PRO A 158 -26.71 0.72 -6.87
N GLN A 159 -26.85 1.06 -5.60
CA GLN A 159 -27.97 1.86 -5.10
C GLN A 159 -27.84 3.32 -5.58
N GLU A 160 -28.98 3.99 -5.69
CA GLU A 160 -28.98 5.43 -5.92
C GLU A 160 -28.24 6.16 -4.77
N PRO A 161 -27.32 7.10 -5.07
CA PRO A 161 -26.54 7.80 -4.05
C PRO A 161 -27.39 8.48 -2.98
N SER A 162 -28.57 8.97 -3.35
CA SER A 162 -29.53 9.59 -2.43
C SER A 162 -30.10 8.60 -1.42
N ALA A 163 -30.40 7.36 -1.85
CA ALA A 163 -30.90 6.31 -0.97
C ALA A 163 -29.83 5.85 0.02
N LEU A 164 -28.60 5.67 -0.44
CA LEU A 164 -27.45 5.33 0.41
C LEU A 164 -27.16 6.43 1.44
N THR A 165 -27.19 7.70 0.99
CA THR A 165 -27.02 8.84 1.89
C THR A 165 -28.10 8.89 2.97
N ALA A 166 -29.37 8.67 2.60
CA ALA A 166 -30.49 8.65 3.56
C ALA A 166 -30.30 7.51 4.60
N GLN A 167 -29.86 6.34 4.16
CA GLN A 167 -29.57 5.22 5.06
C GLN A 167 -28.43 5.55 6.06
N LEU A 168 -27.34 6.15 5.59
CA LEU A 168 -26.23 6.57 6.47
C LEU A 168 -26.69 7.65 7.47
N GLN A 169 -27.48 8.63 7.03
CA GLN A 169 -28.04 9.67 7.91
C GLN A 169 -28.99 9.10 8.95
N GLN A 170 -29.77 8.08 8.58
CA GLN A 170 -30.64 7.40 9.53
C GLN A 170 -29.83 6.72 10.63
N VAL A 171 -28.74 6.00 10.30
CA VAL A 171 -27.86 5.40 11.29
C VAL A 171 -27.25 6.47 12.20
N LEU A 172 -26.69 7.53 11.63
CA LEU A 172 -26.12 8.64 12.42
C LEU A 172 -27.14 9.28 13.36
N SER A 173 -28.41 9.39 12.97
CA SER A 173 -29.47 9.97 13.80
C SER A 173 -29.79 9.14 15.05
N THR A 174 -29.44 7.86 15.06
CA THR A 174 -29.57 6.99 16.22
C THR A 174 -28.39 7.07 17.21
N GLY A 175 -27.37 7.90 16.88
CA GLY A 175 -26.14 7.98 17.67
C GLY A 175 -25.14 6.85 17.38
N MET A 176 -25.39 6.03 16.35
CA MET A 176 -24.47 4.98 15.93
C MET A 176 -23.55 5.48 14.82
N THR A 177 -22.37 4.87 14.70
CA THR A 177 -21.40 5.08 13.63
C THR A 177 -21.72 4.13 12.47
N PRO A 178 -22.13 4.62 11.29
CA PRO A 178 -22.28 3.77 10.11
C PRO A 178 -20.93 3.29 9.60
N VAL A 179 -20.86 2.01 9.28
CA VAL A 179 -19.70 1.37 8.63
C VAL A 179 -20.13 1.01 7.21
N LEU A 180 -19.76 1.85 6.24
CA LEU A 180 -20.07 1.62 4.84
C LEU A 180 -19.02 0.73 4.21
N PHE A 181 -19.42 -0.40 3.64
CA PHE A 181 -18.51 -1.34 3.00
C PHE A 181 -19.11 -1.94 1.73
N SER A 182 -18.25 -2.27 0.77
CA SER A 182 -18.65 -2.98 -0.45
C SER A 182 -18.96 -4.43 -0.16
N SER A 183 -19.90 -5.03 -0.93
CA SER A 183 -20.27 -6.44 -0.82
C SER A 183 -19.06 -7.36 -0.80
N ARG A 184 -19.09 -8.33 0.11
CA ARG A 184 -18.05 -9.35 0.30
C ARG A 184 -18.50 -10.64 -0.39
N GLY A 185 -18.59 -10.61 -1.73
CA GLY A 185 -18.93 -11.77 -2.52
C GLY A 185 -17.81 -12.83 -2.54
N GLU A 186 -18.17 -14.08 -2.90
CA GLU A 186 -17.18 -15.12 -3.19
C GLU A 186 -16.25 -14.67 -4.33
N ARG A 187 -14.94 -14.77 -4.10
CA ARG A 187 -13.90 -14.44 -5.07
C ARG A 187 -13.37 -15.67 -5.77
#